data_fb2cb5b3afc9c2e7d89da1d7a7943fd9
#
_entry.id   fb2cb5b3afc9c2e7d89da1d7a7943fd9
#
_cell.length_a   1.000
_cell.length_b   1.000
_cell.length_c   1.000
_cell.angle_alpha   90.00
_cell.angle_beta   90.00
_cell.angle_gamma   90.00
#
_symmetry.space_group_name_H-M   'P 1'
#
loop_
_entity.id
_entity.type
_entity.pdbx_description
1 polymer ?
#
loop_
_entity_poly.entity_id
_entity_poly.type
_entity_poly.pdbx_seq_one_letter_code
_entity_poly.pdbx_strand_id
1 'polypeptide(L)'
;MVAAINENRTAHKVSTLTDNPGLACIALQYIKAYQGNCDAVGGPDGKKPPESQFAEAFAPNCGVEASTLAPITGRFLGCQTKYVHAPEAFSEILIRNQKSLDILYSRNHTQLGAAVTGTDGGSPYFWCVLFSSGKPNQTFTLEGGVAKITKPGCFSGANDECSGASDHWSPLNGMWVLATSVVLAMGFGLAL
;
A
#
# COMPACT_ATOMS: atom_id res chain seq x y z
N MET A 1 -1.10 4.38 2.05
CA MET A 1 -2.43 3.70 2.14
C MET A 1 -2.70 3.14 3.53
N VAL A 2 -1.86 2.23 4.07
CA VAL A 2 -2.05 1.65 5.42
C VAL A 2 -2.14 2.72 6.50
N ALA A 3 -1.24 3.71 6.48
CA ALA A 3 -1.27 4.83 7.42
C ALA A 3 -2.58 5.62 7.36
N ALA A 4 -3.05 5.99 6.17
CA ALA A 4 -4.29 6.74 5.99
C ALA A 4 -5.53 5.96 6.49
N ILE A 5 -5.56 4.66 6.25
CA ILE A 5 -6.63 3.79 6.76
C ILE A 5 -6.60 3.74 8.30
N ASN A 6 -5.42 3.53 8.88
CA ASN A 6 -5.28 3.42 10.33
C ASN A 6 -5.55 4.73 11.06
N GLU A 7 -5.16 5.86 10.49
CA GLU A 7 -5.50 7.19 11.01
C GLU A 7 -7.02 7.39 11.04
N ASN A 8 -7.70 7.08 9.94
CA ASN A 8 -9.15 7.18 9.86
C ASN A 8 -9.86 6.24 10.85
N ARG A 9 -9.43 4.99 10.95
CA ARG A 9 -9.97 4.02 11.92
C ARG A 9 -9.80 4.53 13.35
N THR A 10 -8.63 5.05 13.70
CA THR A 10 -8.34 5.59 15.03
C THR A 10 -9.22 6.79 15.36
N ALA A 11 -9.43 7.70 14.41
CA ALA A 11 -10.34 8.84 14.56
C ALA A 11 -11.78 8.39 14.86
N HIS A 12 -12.17 7.21 14.36
CA HIS A 12 -13.48 6.59 14.61
C HIS A 12 -13.48 5.57 15.76
N LYS A 13 -12.45 5.56 16.61
CA LYS A 13 -12.32 4.66 17.78
C LYS A 13 -12.38 3.17 17.42
N VAL A 14 -11.82 2.82 16.26
CA VAL A 14 -11.63 1.44 15.80
C VAL A 14 -10.13 1.11 15.84
N SER A 15 -9.79 -0.11 16.25
CA SER A 15 -8.40 -0.55 16.34
C SER A 15 -7.68 -0.46 14.99
N THR A 16 -6.39 -0.13 15.03
CA THR A 16 -5.51 -0.16 13.86
C THR A 16 -5.35 -1.58 13.33
N LEU A 17 -5.01 -1.68 12.07
CA LEU A 17 -4.72 -2.93 11.36
C LEU A 17 -3.22 -3.08 11.17
N THR A 18 -2.73 -4.31 11.27
CA THR A 18 -1.34 -4.63 10.98
C THR A 18 -1.14 -4.73 9.47
N ASP A 19 -0.09 -4.11 8.95
CA ASP A 19 0.32 -4.27 7.56
C ASP A 19 0.82 -5.70 7.31
N ASN A 20 0.29 -6.32 6.24
CA ASN A 20 0.65 -7.68 5.84
C ASN A 20 1.16 -7.69 4.40
N PRO A 21 2.48 -7.82 4.19
CA PRO A 21 3.07 -7.78 2.85
C PRO A 21 2.63 -8.93 1.95
N GLY A 22 2.20 -10.07 2.51
CA GLY A 22 1.61 -11.17 1.73
C GLY A 22 0.27 -10.77 1.13
N LEU A 23 -0.60 -10.13 1.92
CA LEU A 23 -1.86 -9.58 1.41
C LEU A 23 -1.62 -8.46 0.40
N ALA A 24 -0.60 -7.62 0.63
CA ALA A 24 -0.25 -6.55 -0.30
C ALA A 24 0.22 -7.12 -1.66
N CYS A 25 1.02 -8.18 -1.66
CA CYS A 25 1.40 -8.86 -2.89
C CYS A 25 0.19 -9.46 -3.61
N ILE A 26 -0.71 -10.12 -2.89
CA ILE A 26 -1.94 -10.68 -3.47
C ILE A 26 -2.80 -9.56 -4.07
N ALA A 27 -2.95 -8.43 -3.37
CA ALA A 27 -3.65 -7.26 -3.89
C ALA A 27 -3.03 -6.78 -5.21
N LEU A 28 -1.70 -6.76 -5.31
CA LEU A 28 -0.99 -6.40 -6.53
C LEU A 28 -1.27 -7.37 -7.67
N GLN A 29 -1.16 -8.69 -7.43
CA GLN A 29 -1.46 -9.69 -8.46
C GLN A 29 -2.90 -9.60 -8.95
N TYR A 30 -3.82 -9.33 -8.03
CA TYR A 30 -5.22 -9.12 -8.38
C TYR A 30 -5.44 -7.94 -9.31
N ILE A 31 -4.90 -6.77 -8.98
CA ILE A 31 -5.09 -5.58 -9.84
C ILE A 31 -4.38 -5.72 -11.20
N LYS A 32 -3.25 -6.40 -11.26
CA LYS A 32 -2.59 -6.74 -12.53
C LYS A 32 -3.45 -7.60 -13.45
N ALA A 33 -4.31 -8.46 -12.89
CA ALA A 33 -5.21 -9.29 -13.67
C ALA A 33 -6.25 -8.49 -14.47
N TYR A 34 -6.47 -7.22 -14.15
CA TYR A 34 -7.33 -6.32 -14.93
C TYR A 34 -6.71 -5.86 -16.25
N GLN A 35 -5.39 -6.01 -16.43
CA GLN A 35 -4.68 -5.68 -17.66
C GLN A 35 -5.00 -4.28 -18.20
N GLY A 36 -5.10 -3.29 -17.32
CA GLY A 36 -5.42 -1.92 -17.67
C GLY A 36 -6.90 -1.63 -17.96
N ASN A 37 -7.78 -2.62 -17.85
CA ASN A 37 -9.22 -2.41 -18.09
C ASN A 37 -9.89 -1.83 -16.84
N CYS A 38 -9.97 -0.49 -16.77
CA CYS A 38 -10.60 0.25 -15.68
C CYS A 38 -12.13 0.05 -15.65
N ASP A 39 -12.77 -0.10 -16.80
CA ASP A 39 -14.23 -0.27 -16.89
C ASP A 39 -14.71 -1.60 -16.29
N ALA A 40 -13.82 -2.59 -16.21
CA ALA A 40 -14.12 -3.85 -15.55
C ALA A 40 -14.18 -3.74 -14.01
N VAL A 41 -13.70 -2.63 -13.43
CA VAL A 41 -13.72 -2.42 -11.99
C VAL A 41 -15.14 -2.16 -11.49
N GLY A 42 -15.66 -3.09 -10.70
CA GLY A 42 -17.03 -2.99 -10.17
C GLY A 42 -18.13 -3.50 -11.11
N GLY A 43 -17.80 -3.82 -12.36
CA GLY A 43 -18.75 -4.40 -13.32
C GLY A 43 -19.06 -5.88 -13.06
N PRO A 44 -20.12 -6.44 -13.70
CA PRO A 44 -20.50 -7.85 -13.58
C PRO A 44 -19.40 -8.79 -14.11
N ASP A 45 -18.65 -8.34 -15.13
CA ASP A 45 -17.56 -9.09 -15.76
C ASP A 45 -16.20 -8.85 -15.07
N GLY A 46 -16.22 -8.18 -13.93
CA GLY A 46 -15.02 -7.94 -13.14
C GLY A 46 -14.30 -9.24 -12.81
N LYS A 47 -13.00 -9.31 -13.03
CA LYS A 47 -12.14 -10.46 -12.72
C LYS A 47 -12.08 -10.68 -11.21
N LYS A 48 -13.12 -11.29 -10.67
CA LYS A 48 -13.31 -11.50 -9.22
C LYS A 48 -13.38 -12.97 -8.92
N PRO A 49 -12.32 -13.61 -8.46
CA PRO A 49 -12.53 -14.83 -7.70
C PRO A 49 -13.33 -14.49 -6.44
N PRO A 50 -14.18 -15.42 -5.95
CA PRO A 50 -14.79 -15.29 -4.63
C PRO A 50 -13.72 -14.99 -3.58
N GLU A 51 -14.05 -14.23 -2.55
CA GLU A 51 -13.09 -13.87 -1.49
C GLU A 51 -12.44 -15.10 -0.86
N SER A 52 -13.17 -16.20 -0.74
CA SER A 52 -12.67 -17.48 -0.26
C SER A 52 -11.58 -18.13 -1.14
N GLN A 53 -11.52 -17.78 -2.42
CA GLN A 53 -10.54 -18.34 -3.38
C GLN A 53 -9.44 -17.33 -3.72
N PHE A 54 -9.47 -16.16 -3.13
CA PHE A 54 -8.53 -15.08 -3.47
C PHE A 54 -7.08 -15.45 -3.19
N ALA A 55 -6.84 -16.00 -2.01
CA ALA A 55 -5.51 -16.44 -1.61
C ALA A 55 -5.00 -17.54 -2.55
N GLU A 56 -5.80 -18.55 -2.84
CA GLU A 56 -5.42 -19.65 -3.72
C GLU A 56 -5.11 -19.20 -5.15
N ALA A 57 -5.86 -18.21 -5.66
CA ALA A 57 -5.67 -17.70 -7.02
C ALA A 57 -4.38 -16.88 -7.18
N PHE A 58 -3.98 -16.12 -6.16
CA PHE A 58 -2.92 -15.12 -6.32
C PHE A 58 -1.67 -15.36 -5.45
N ALA A 59 -1.77 -16.10 -4.34
CA ALA A 59 -0.63 -16.36 -3.46
C ALA A 59 0.54 -17.07 -4.15
N PRO A 60 0.32 -18.04 -5.07
CA PRO A 60 1.43 -18.71 -5.76
C PRO A 60 2.35 -17.75 -6.54
N ASN A 61 1.80 -16.67 -7.08
CA ASN A 61 2.58 -15.64 -7.77
C ASN A 61 3.42 -14.79 -6.82
N CYS A 62 3.10 -14.81 -5.54
CA CYS A 62 3.84 -14.12 -4.48
C CYS A 62 4.86 -15.04 -3.79
N GLY A 63 4.84 -16.34 -4.08
CA GLY A 63 5.61 -17.34 -3.33
C GLY A 63 5.12 -17.49 -1.90
N VAL A 64 3.83 -17.30 -1.67
CA VAL A 64 3.19 -17.40 -0.35
C VAL A 64 2.32 -18.65 -0.30
N GLU A 65 2.45 -19.43 0.76
CA GLU A 65 1.55 -20.55 1.02
C GLU A 65 0.16 -20.04 1.39
N ALA A 66 -0.80 -20.18 0.48
CA ALA A 66 -2.16 -19.64 0.63
C ALA A 66 -2.83 -20.07 1.95
N SER A 67 -2.61 -21.32 2.38
CA SER A 67 -3.17 -21.87 3.61
C SER A 67 -2.68 -21.19 4.89
N THR A 68 -1.59 -20.46 4.83
CA THR A 68 -1.01 -19.74 5.99
C THR A 68 -1.52 -18.32 6.12
N LEU A 69 -2.16 -17.79 5.07
CA LEU A 69 -2.82 -16.49 5.12
C LEU A 69 -4.16 -16.60 5.87
N ALA A 70 -4.43 -15.61 6.68
CA ALA A 70 -5.75 -15.50 7.29
C ALA A 70 -6.82 -15.20 6.22
N PRO A 71 -8.08 -15.60 6.43
CA PRO A 71 -9.15 -15.37 5.49
C PRO A 71 -9.28 -13.89 5.10
N ILE A 72 -9.38 -13.64 3.80
CA ILE A 72 -9.68 -12.30 3.27
C ILE A 72 -11.17 -12.06 3.43
N THR A 73 -11.54 -11.02 4.16
CA THR A 73 -12.92 -10.74 4.58
C THR A 73 -13.41 -9.38 4.13
N GLY A 74 -12.60 -8.65 3.40
CA GLY A 74 -12.99 -7.36 2.82
C GLY A 74 -12.02 -6.90 1.74
N ARG A 75 -12.51 -6.06 0.85
CA ARG A 75 -11.73 -5.54 -0.26
C ARG A 75 -12.19 -4.15 -0.65
N PHE A 76 -11.21 -3.26 -0.86
CA PHE A 76 -11.39 -2.06 -1.65
C PHE A 76 -10.71 -2.24 -3.00
N LEU A 77 -11.33 -1.71 -4.04
CA LEU A 77 -10.80 -1.69 -5.38
C LEU A 77 -11.23 -0.40 -6.08
N GLY A 78 -10.29 0.27 -6.68
CA GLY A 78 -10.54 1.46 -7.46
C GLY A 78 -9.59 1.60 -8.63
N CYS A 79 -10.02 2.36 -9.64
CA CYS A 79 -9.23 2.66 -10.83
C CYS A 79 -9.55 4.06 -11.33
N GLN A 80 -8.52 4.75 -11.80
CA GLN A 80 -8.67 6.01 -12.53
C GLN A 80 -7.44 6.28 -13.42
N THR A 81 -7.58 7.27 -14.31
CA THR A 81 -6.52 7.60 -15.29
C THR A 81 -5.35 8.36 -14.70
N LYS A 82 -5.55 9.10 -13.60
CA LYS A 82 -4.48 9.86 -12.94
C LYS A 82 -3.98 9.13 -11.70
N TYR A 83 -2.67 9.13 -11.51
CA TYR A 83 -2.11 8.73 -10.23
C TYR A 83 -2.42 9.78 -9.18
N VAL A 84 -2.79 9.31 -8.01
CA VAL A 84 -2.95 10.15 -6.80
C VAL A 84 -2.27 9.46 -5.62
N HIS A 85 -1.85 10.26 -4.66
CA HIS A 85 -1.22 9.72 -3.46
C HIS A 85 -2.21 8.96 -2.58
N ALA A 86 -1.68 8.12 -1.71
CA ALA A 86 -2.47 7.19 -0.90
C ALA A 86 -3.61 7.83 -0.10
N PRO A 87 -3.48 8.99 0.56
CA PRO A 87 -4.59 9.62 1.27
C PRO A 87 -5.74 10.01 0.36
N GLU A 88 -5.43 10.60 -0.80
CA GLU A 88 -6.41 11.00 -1.81
C GLU A 88 -7.08 9.77 -2.46
N ALA A 89 -6.28 8.74 -2.80
CA ALA A 89 -6.82 7.49 -3.31
C ALA A 89 -7.79 6.84 -2.31
N PHE A 90 -7.45 6.88 -1.02
CA PHE A 90 -8.31 6.37 0.04
C PHE A 90 -9.65 7.09 0.09
N SER A 91 -9.64 8.42 0.17
CA SER A 91 -10.85 9.22 0.35
C SER A 91 -11.73 9.31 -0.90
N GLU A 92 -11.12 9.45 -2.08
CA GLU A 92 -11.85 9.78 -3.31
C GLU A 92 -12.13 8.56 -4.19
N ILE A 93 -11.25 7.54 -4.14
CA ILE A 93 -11.37 6.38 -5.02
C ILE A 93 -11.92 5.16 -4.30
N LEU A 94 -11.47 4.88 -3.08
CA LEU A 94 -11.80 3.64 -2.38
C LEU A 94 -13.01 3.75 -1.48
N ILE A 95 -13.21 4.89 -0.81
CA ILE A 95 -14.37 5.11 0.06
C ILE A 95 -15.47 5.82 -0.71
N ARG A 96 -16.37 5.05 -1.31
CA ARG A 96 -17.42 5.58 -2.20
C ARG A 96 -18.84 5.46 -1.66
N ASN A 97 -19.08 4.60 -0.72
CA ASN A 97 -20.44 4.27 -0.26
C ASN A 97 -20.43 3.64 1.14
N GLN A 98 -21.61 3.41 1.69
CA GLN A 98 -21.80 2.82 3.01
C GLN A 98 -21.11 1.46 3.15
N LYS A 99 -21.14 0.62 2.12
CA LYS A 99 -20.47 -0.69 2.15
C LYS A 99 -18.96 -0.55 2.35
N SER A 100 -18.34 0.47 1.75
CA SER A 100 -16.91 0.76 1.98
C SER A 100 -16.65 1.16 3.43
N LEU A 101 -17.54 1.95 4.03
CA LEU A 101 -17.43 2.34 5.44
C LEU A 101 -17.63 1.14 6.38
N ASP A 102 -18.57 0.26 6.07
CA ASP A 102 -18.81 -0.95 6.86
C ASP A 102 -17.59 -1.87 6.87
N ILE A 103 -16.91 -2.01 5.72
CA ILE A 103 -15.65 -2.74 5.63
C ILE A 103 -14.55 -2.00 6.41
N LEU A 104 -14.41 -0.68 6.22
CA LEU A 104 -13.41 0.14 6.86
C LEU A 104 -13.46 0.04 8.38
N TYR A 105 -14.67 0.11 8.95
CA TYR A 105 -14.86 0.14 10.41
C TYR A 105 -15.19 -1.22 11.02
N SER A 106 -15.13 -2.29 10.24
CA SER A 106 -15.28 -3.63 10.78
C SER A 106 -14.24 -3.93 11.85
N ARG A 107 -14.71 -4.36 13.02
CA ARG A 107 -13.84 -4.76 14.16
C ARG A 107 -13.27 -6.16 14.00
N ASN A 108 -13.78 -6.92 13.03
CA ASN A 108 -13.29 -8.26 12.75
C ASN A 108 -12.00 -8.24 11.93
N HIS A 109 -11.69 -7.12 11.28
CA HIS A 109 -10.45 -6.98 10.55
C HIS A 109 -9.29 -6.69 11.51
N THR A 110 -8.18 -7.39 11.31
CA THR A 110 -6.96 -7.30 12.13
C THR A 110 -5.73 -6.96 11.30
N GLN A 111 -5.76 -7.30 10.00
CA GLN A 111 -4.67 -7.07 9.08
C GLN A 111 -5.19 -6.48 7.77
N LEU A 112 -4.32 -5.79 7.07
CA LEU A 112 -4.58 -5.35 5.71
C LEU A 112 -3.32 -5.45 4.85
N GLY A 113 -3.51 -5.52 3.55
CA GLY A 113 -2.44 -5.36 2.57
C GLY A 113 -2.93 -4.49 1.43
N ALA A 114 -2.12 -3.53 1.03
CA ALA A 114 -2.50 -2.57 0.02
C ALA A 114 -1.51 -2.55 -1.14
N ALA A 115 -2.01 -2.34 -2.35
CA ALA A 115 -1.20 -2.23 -3.55
C ALA A 115 -1.74 -1.16 -4.50
N VAL A 116 -0.82 -0.60 -5.27
CA VAL A 116 -1.12 0.25 -6.41
C VAL A 116 -0.28 -0.20 -7.61
N THR A 117 -0.85 -0.15 -8.80
CA THR A 117 -0.10 -0.35 -10.04
C THR A 117 -0.71 0.45 -11.17
N GLY A 118 0.13 0.88 -12.11
CA GLY A 118 -0.30 1.39 -13.40
C GLY A 118 -0.09 0.34 -14.49
N THR A 119 -0.72 0.54 -15.65
CA THR A 119 -0.49 -0.28 -16.83
C THR A 119 0.88 0.06 -17.40
N ASP A 120 1.80 -0.90 -17.38
CA ASP A 120 3.20 -0.69 -17.80
C ASP A 120 3.86 0.53 -17.11
N GLY A 121 3.50 0.77 -15.85
CA GLY A 121 3.98 1.92 -15.07
C GLY A 121 3.27 3.23 -15.34
N GLY A 122 2.20 3.23 -16.15
CA GLY A 122 1.41 4.38 -16.54
C GLY A 122 -0.10 4.21 -16.33
N SER A 123 -0.86 5.12 -16.92
CA SER A 123 -2.33 5.12 -16.86
C SER A 123 -2.96 3.90 -17.56
N PRO A 124 -4.09 3.37 -17.07
CA PRO A 124 -4.76 3.73 -15.84
C PRO A 124 -4.11 3.12 -14.60
N TYR A 125 -4.34 3.74 -13.45
CA TYR A 125 -3.85 3.28 -12.15
C TYR A 125 -4.94 2.58 -11.37
N PHE A 126 -4.55 1.49 -10.72
CA PHE A 126 -5.42 0.67 -9.89
C PHE A 126 -4.94 0.67 -8.46
N TRP A 127 -5.86 0.78 -7.52
CA TRP A 127 -5.62 0.66 -6.09
C TRP A 127 -6.44 -0.49 -5.54
N CYS A 128 -5.81 -1.33 -4.75
CA CYS A 128 -6.49 -2.41 -4.05
C CYS A 128 -6.05 -2.48 -2.59
N VAL A 129 -7.00 -2.69 -1.69
CA VAL A 129 -6.75 -3.01 -0.29
C VAL A 129 -7.52 -4.27 0.05
N LEU A 130 -6.82 -5.25 0.59
CA LEU A 130 -7.38 -6.49 1.11
C LEU A 130 -7.38 -6.45 2.63
N PHE A 131 -8.47 -6.85 3.24
CA PHE A 131 -8.63 -6.94 4.68
C PHE A 131 -8.75 -8.40 5.11
N SER A 132 -8.19 -8.72 6.25
CA SER A 132 -8.17 -10.07 6.80
C SER A 132 -8.54 -10.06 8.28
N SER A 133 -9.12 -11.19 8.75
CA SER A 133 -9.59 -11.40 10.12
C SER A 133 -8.70 -12.33 10.95
N GLY A 134 -7.47 -12.57 10.55
CA GLY A 134 -6.52 -13.40 11.28
C GLY A 134 -6.09 -12.82 12.62
N LYS A 135 -5.19 -13.50 13.30
CA LYS A 135 -4.54 -12.93 14.49
C LYS A 135 -3.68 -11.71 14.07
N PRO A 136 -3.67 -10.62 14.84
CA PRO A 136 -2.95 -9.39 14.42
C PRO A 136 -1.48 -9.61 14.03
N ASN A 137 -0.80 -10.50 14.69
CA ASN A 137 0.62 -10.82 14.45
C ASN A 137 0.81 -12.14 13.69
N GLN A 138 -0.24 -12.65 13.03
CA GLN A 138 -0.11 -13.84 12.22
C GLN A 138 0.73 -13.51 10.99
N THR A 139 1.84 -14.23 10.84
CA THR A 139 2.68 -14.18 9.64
C THR A 139 2.23 -15.24 8.66
N PHE A 140 2.61 -15.05 7.42
CA PHE A 140 2.45 -16.07 6.36
C PHE A 140 3.78 -16.80 6.14
N THR A 141 3.70 -17.99 5.55
CA THR A 141 4.86 -18.79 5.17
C THR A 141 5.16 -18.61 3.68
N LEU A 142 6.44 -18.53 3.37
CA LEU A 142 6.90 -18.52 1.97
C LEU A 142 7.08 -19.92 1.46
N GLU A 143 6.62 -20.22 0.26
CA GLU A 143 6.85 -21.48 -0.43
C GLU A 143 8.35 -21.72 -0.60
N GLY A 144 8.86 -22.82 -0.05
CA GLY A 144 10.28 -23.13 -0.09
C GLY A 144 11.19 -22.16 0.66
N GLY A 145 10.63 -21.30 1.52
CA GLY A 145 11.38 -20.32 2.32
C GLY A 145 11.92 -19.12 1.52
N VAL A 146 11.56 -18.99 0.26
CA VAL A 146 12.07 -17.93 -0.63
C VAL A 146 10.93 -17.12 -1.23
N ALA A 147 10.94 -15.82 -1.06
CA ALA A 147 9.99 -14.93 -1.72
C ALA A 147 10.25 -14.90 -3.23
N LYS A 148 9.24 -15.17 -4.04
CA LYS A 148 9.30 -15.01 -5.51
C LYS A 148 9.36 -13.54 -5.92
N ILE A 149 8.92 -12.66 -5.04
CA ILE A 149 8.93 -11.21 -5.23
C ILE A 149 9.76 -10.59 -4.10
N THR A 150 10.80 -9.85 -4.45
CA THR A 150 11.73 -9.24 -3.48
C THR A 150 11.09 -8.16 -2.61
N LYS A 151 10.03 -7.52 -3.10
CA LYS A 151 9.29 -6.47 -2.39
C LYS A 151 7.78 -6.70 -2.56
N PRO A 152 7.17 -7.64 -1.83
CA PRO A 152 5.74 -7.91 -1.93
C PRO A 152 4.91 -6.66 -1.64
N GLY A 153 3.96 -6.32 -2.52
CA GLY A 153 3.09 -5.16 -2.37
C GLY A 153 3.72 -3.80 -2.68
N CYS A 154 5.00 -3.78 -3.06
CA CYS A 154 5.75 -2.57 -3.36
C CYS A 154 6.02 -2.42 -4.85
N PHE A 155 4.98 -2.50 -5.68
CA PHE A 155 5.13 -2.43 -7.12
C PHE A 155 4.09 -1.50 -7.71
N SER A 156 4.53 -0.37 -8.16
CA SER A 156 3.70 0.58 -8.91
C SER A 156 4.06 0.59 -10.41
N GLY A 157 4.75 -0.41 -10.89
CA GLY A 157 5.35 -0.40 -12.21
C GLY A 157 6.77 0.18 -12.19
N ALA A 158 7.07 1.18 -12.99
CA ALA A 158 8.44 1.69 -13.15
C ALA A 158 9.09 2.24 -11.87
N ASN A 159 8.32 2.63 -10.87
CA ASN A 159 8.83 3.33 -9.67
C ASN A 159 8.84 2.48 -8.40
N ASP A 160 8.46 1.21 -8.45
CA ASP A 160 8.41 0.32 -7.28
C ASP A 160 7.73 0.96 -6.04
N GLU A 161 6.72 1.79 -6.25
CA GLU A 161 6.01 2.45 -5.16
C GLU A 161 5.20 1.43 -4.37
N CYS A 162 5.34 1.48 -3.04
CA CYS A 162 4.54 0.69 -2.13
C CYS A 162 3.30 1.46 -1.72
N SER A 163 2.16 0.83 -1.76
CA SER A 163 0.91 1.44 -1.35
C SER A 163 0.73 1.45 0.16
N GLY A 164 1.63 1.89 0.92
CA GLY A 164 1.39 2.08 2.33
C GLY A 164 2.55 1.84 3.28
N ALA A 165 3.51 1.03 2.90
CA ALA A 165 4.68 0.82 3.76
C ALA A 165 5.81 1.81 3.45
N SER A 166 5.69 2.63 2.44
CA SER A 166 6.75 3.53 2.03
C SER A 166 6.39 5.01 2.04
N ASP A 167 5.66 5.46 3.05
CA ASP A 167 6.03 6.75 3.61
C ASP A 167 7.36 6.55 4.35
N HIS A 168 8.36 6.05 3.62
CA HIS A 168 9.73 6.27 3.99
C HIS A 168 9.93 7.79 3.82
N TRP A 169 9.63 8.50 4.86
CA TRP A 169 10.37 9.69 5.19
C TRP A 169 11.82 9.24 5.20
N SER A 170 12.48 9.34 4.06
CA SER A 170 13.92 9.49 4.07
C SER A 170 14.14 10.69 4.97
N PRO A 171 14.75 10.54 6.14
CA PRO A 171 15.26 11.70 6.82
C PRO A 171 16.14 12.30 5.73
N LEU A 172 15.78 13.48 5.26
CA LEU A 172 16.70 14.34 4.55
C LEU A 172 17.98 14.21 5.36
N ASN A 173 18.95 13.49 4.83
CA ASN A 173 20.31 13.61 5.30
C ASN A 173 20.56 15.09 5.25
N GLY A 174 20.34 15.72 6.40
CA GLY A 174 20.73 17.07 6.64
C GLY A 174 22.22 17.12 6.40
N MET A 175 22.55 17.41 5.17
CA MET A 175 23.87 17.86 4.81
C MET A 175 24.00 19.20 5.55
N TRP A 176 24.46 19.12 6.78
CA TRP A 176 24.94 20.25 7.54
C TRP A 176 26.07 20.85 6.73
N VAL A 177 25.71 21.77 5.87
CA VAL A 177 26.67 22.70 5.31
C VAL A 177 27.10 23.57 6.50
N LEU A 178 28.21 23.16 7.11
CA LEU A 178 28.95 24.03 8.02
C LEU A 178 29.43 25.21 7.19
N ALA A 179 28.63 26.28 7.18
CA ALA A 179 29.08 27.58 6.73
C ALA A 179 30.12 28.05 7.75
N THR A 180 31.39 27.74 7.48
CA THR A 180 32.52 28.34 8.16
C THR A 180 32.57 29.80 7.75
N SER A 181 31.97 30.64 8.59
CA SER A 181 32.15 32.11 8.50
C SER A 181 33.61 32.44 8.83
N VAL A 182 34.40 32.68 7.80
CA VAL A 182 35.71 33.27 7.93
C VAL A 182 35.49 34.75 8.26
N VAL A 183 35.66 35.09 9.52
CA VAL A 183 35.73 36.48 9.98
C VAL A 183 37.12 37.00 9.63
N LEU A 184 37.21 37.73 8.54
CA LEU A 184 38.37 38.53 8.21
C LEU A 184 38.36 39.77 9.14
N ALA A 185 39.15 39.71 10.20
CA ALA A 185 39.50 40.86 11.00
C ALA A 185 40.45 41.75 10.21
N MET A 186 39.96 42.81 9.60
CA MET A 186 40.80 43.89 9.10
C MET A 186 41.23 44.76 10.26
N GLY A 187 42.51 44.57 10.65
CA GLY A 187 43.17 45.48 11.56
C GLY A 187 43.45 46.82 10.87
N PHE A 188 42.83 47.88 11.31
CA PHE A 188 43.26 49.23 10.99
C PHE A 188 44.40 49.62 11.93
N GLY A 189 45.60 49.66 11.40
CA GLY A 189 46.72 50.34 12.04
C GLY A 189 46.56 51.84 11.90
N LEU A 190 46.46 52.53 13.01
CA LEU A 190 46.69 53.99 13.07
C LEU A 190 48.13 54.20 13.46
N ALA A 191 48.86 54.86 12.54
CA ALA A 191 50.13 55.46 12.81
C ALA A 191 49.93 56.83 13.39
N LEU A 192 50.67 57.09 14.44
CA LEU A 192 51.28 58.36 14.78
C LEU A 192 52.44 58.10 15.70
#